data_78fa5a23019bb5c70c8bb391208fd8db
#
_entry.id   78fa5a23019bb5c70c8bb391208fd8db
#
_cell.length_a   1.000
_cell.length_b   1.000
_cell.length_c   1.000
_cell.angle_alpha   90.00
_cell.angle_beta   90.00
_cell.angle_gamma   90.00
#
_symmetry.space_group_name_H-M   'P 1'
#
loop_
_entity.id
_entity.type
_entity.pdbx_description
1 polymer ?
#
loop_
_entity_poly.entity_id
_entity_poly.type
_entity_poly.pdbx_seq_one_letter_code
_entity_poly.pdbx_strand_id
1 'polypeptide(L)'
;MVAKVNAIDFSDHVTSVTLNRNFDELEVTAMGDTGHKFVKGLEASSVTIDFLNDTASANVLATLQAAWGTTVEVKLLQEKGTAVSATNPLYTFNVLVNNTTDINGGVGDIGMQTVTWNVQGATTVATTGTF
;
A
#
# COMPACT_ATOMS: atom_id res chain seq x y z
N MET A 1 -10.54 -5.45 5.98
CA MET A 1 -9.38 -5.25 5.10
C MET A 1 -8.27 -6.23 5.47
N VAL A 2 -7.55 -6.71 4.49
CA VAL A 2 -6.41 -7.60 4.68
C VAL A 2 -5.24 -7.10 3.86
N ALA A 3 -4.01 -7.35 4.36
CA ALA A 3 -2.79 -6.93 3.71
C ALA A 3 -1.72 -8.03 3.77
N LYS A 4 -1.05 -8.25 2.66
CA LYS A 4 0.17 -9.05 2.56
C LYS A 4 1.32 -8.15 2.15
N VAL A 5 2.43 -8.28 2.85
CA VAL A 5 3.69 -7.60 2.50
C VAL A 5 4.76 -8.65 2.33
N ASN A 6 5.41 -8.68 1.17
CA ASN A 6 6.45 -9.66 0.83
C ASN A 6 5.98 -11.11 1.05
N ALA A 7 4.76 -11.42 0.58
CA ALA A 7 4.09 -12.72 0.69
C ALA A 7 3.73 -13.16 2.13
N ILE A 8 3.88 -12.29 3.12
CA ILE A 8 3.51 -12.57 4.50
C ILE A 8 2.20 -11.86 4.83
N ASP A 9 1.22 -12.60 5.32
CA ASP A 9 -0.09 -12.08 5.70
C ASP A 9 -0.03 -11.42 7.08
N PHE A 10 -0.24 -10.11 7.12
CA PHE A 10 -0.27 -9.33 8.37
C PHE A 10 -1.69 -8.91 8.78
N SER A 11 -2.72 -9.55 8.26
CA SER A 11 -4.10 -9.16 8.51
C SER A 11 -4.47 -9.04 9.99
N ASP A 12 -3.83 -9.83 10.85
CA ASP A 12 -4.06 -9.80 12.29
C ASP A 12 -3.29 -8.66 13.00
N HIS A 13 -2.38 -8.00 12.30
CA HIS A 13 -1.53 -6.94 12.86
C HIS A 13 -1.77 -5.58 12.19
N VAL A 14 -2.60 -5.51 11.18
CA VAL A 14 -2.93 -4.26 10.47
C VAL A 14 -4.15 -3.62 11.08
N THR A 15 -4.02 -2.37 11.52
CA THR A 15 -5.13 -1.59 12.08
C THR A 15 -5.76 -0.65 11.08
N SER A 16 -4.98 -0.19 10.09
CA SER A 16 -5.45 0.75 9.08
C SER A 16 -4.64 0.61 7.79
N VAL A 17 -5.31 0.68 6.65
CA VAL A 17 -4.68 0.70 5.33
C VAL A 17 -5.35 1.78 4.49
N THR A 18 -4.54 2.62 3.85
CA THR A 18 -5.03 3.61 2.90
C THR A 18 -4.20 3.49 1.62
N LEU A 19 -4.86 3.15 0.52
CA LEU A 19 -4.25 3.15 -0.81
C LEU A 19 -4.81 4.33 -1.60
N ASN A 20 -3.95 5.28 -1.94
CA ASN A 20 -4.28 6.40 -2.81
C ASN A 20 -3.71 6.14 -4.19
N ARG A 21 -4.60 6.07 -5.19
CA ARG A 21 -4.21 5.88 -6.58
C ARG A 21 -4.33 7.21 -7.30
N ASN A 22 -3.20 7.71 -7.76
CA ASN A 22 -3.11 8.97 -8.50
C ASN A 22 -2.30 8.78 -9.78
N PHE A 23 -2.54 9.63 -10.74
CA PHE A 23 -1.65 9.82 -11.87
C PHE A 23 -1.41 11.31 -12.07
N ASP A 24 -0.30 11.64 -12.71
CA ASP A 24 0.01 13.03 -13.03
C ASP A 24 -0.91 13.52 -14.15
N GLU A 25 -1.46 14.71 -13.97
CA GLU A 25 -2.21 15.40 -15.01
C GLU A 25 -1.26 16.30 -15.81
N LEU A 26 -1.25 16.12 -17.13
CA LEU A 26 -0.47 16.96 -18.03
C LEU A 26 -1.41 17.91 -18.77
N GLU A 27 -1.19 19.21 -18.62
CA GLU A 27 -2.00 20.22 -19.28
C GLU A 27 -1.63 20.29 -20.77
N VAL A 28 -2.64 20.22 -21.61
CA VAL A 28 -2.53 20.29 -23.08
C VAL A 28 -3.44 21.36 -23.66
N THR A 29 -3.77 22.37 -22.87
CA THR A 29 -4.60 23.49 -23.28
C THR A 29 -3.95 24.24 -24.42
N ALA A 30 -4.69 24.46 -25.51
CA ALA A 30 -4.23 25.19 -26.66
C ALA A 30 -4.92 26.55 -26.77
N MET A 31 -4.40 27.41 -27.62
CA MET A 31 -4.79 28.81 -27.74
C MET A 31 -6.26 29.04 -28.12
N GLY A 32 -6.89 28.08 -28.79
CA GLY A 32 -8.32 28.15 -29.15
C GLY A 32 -9.28 27.54 -28.14
N ASP A 33 -8.76 27.03 -27.04
CA ASP A 33 -9.59 26.36 -26.04
C ASP A 33 -10.27 27.36 -25.10
N THR A 34 -11.51 27.07 -24.71
CA THR A 34 -12.28 27.88 -23.75
C THR A 34 -12.17 27.38 -22.32
N GLY A 35 -11.50 26.26 -22.09
CA GLY A 35 -11.25 25.66 -20.78
C GLY A 35 -9.95 24.90 -20.79
N HIS A 36 -9.46 24.56 -19.59
CA HIS A 36 -8.25 23.76 -19.44
C HIS A 36 -8.49 22.30 -19.86
N LYS A 37 -7.52 21.71 -20.57
CA LYS A 37 -7.52 20.32 -21.00
C LYS A 37 -6.32 19.58 -20.38
N PHE A 38 -6.56 18.38 -19.91
CA PHE A 38 -5.54 17.53 -19.27
C PHE A 38 -5.50 16.15 -19.90
N VAL A 39 -4.33 15.55 -19.94
CA VAL A 39 -4.14 14.15 -20.31
C VAL A 39 -3.46 13.40 -19.17
N LYS A 40 -3.64 12.08 -19.13
CA LYS A 40 -3.06 11.21 -18.13
C LYS A 40 -1.54 11.14 -18.30
N GLY A 41 -0.82 11.43 -17.22
CA GLY A 41 0.63 11.22 -17.11
C GLY A 41 0.97 9.89 -16.45
N LEU A 42 2.09 9.86 -15.72
CA LEU A 42 2.54 8.67 -14.99
C LEU A 42 1.73 8.47 -13.71
N GLU A 43 1.52 7.21 -13.32
CA GLU A 43 0.89 6.87 -12.04
C GLU A 43 1.82 7.22 -10.88
N ALA A 44 1.27 7.89 -9.86
CA ALA A 44 1.98 8.33 -8.67
C ALA A 44 1.18 7.92 -7.42
N SER A 45 0.95 6.63 -7.27
CA SER A 45 0.16 6.07 -6.16
C SER A 45 1.01 5.91 -4.90
N SER A 46 0.34 5.90 -3.74
CA SER A 46 0.99 5.69 -2.45
C SER A 46 0.10 4.85 -1.53
N VAL A 47 0.73 4.18 -0.58
CA VAL A 47 0.05 3.38 0.43
C VAL A 47 0.53 3.78 1.81
N THR A 48 -0.41 3.91 2.74
CA THR A 48 -0.15 4.11 4.17
C THR A 48 -0.71 2.93 4.94
N ILE A 49 0.10 2.30 5.77
CA ILE A 49 -0.29 1.14 6.56
C ILE A 49 0.12 1.35 8.00
N ASP A 50 -0.81 1.10 8.91
CA ASP A 50 -0.57 1.09 10.34
C ASP A 50 -0.58 -0.35 10.85
N PHE A 51 0.54 -0.80 11.40
CA PHE A 51 0.69 -2.14 11.96
C PHE A 51 0.74 -2.08 13.49
N LEU A 52 0.18 -3.07 14.14
CA LEU A 52 0.55 -3.40 15.52
C LEU A 52 1.94 -4.01 15.49
N ASN A 53 2.89 -3.40 16.18
CA ASN A 53 4.28 -3.85 16.13
C ASN A 53 4.43 -5.16 16.91
N ASP A 54 4.91 -6.20 16.23
CA ASP A 54 5.17 -7.52 16.81
C ASP A 54 6.62 -7.87 16.58
N THR A 55 7.34 -8.07 17.67
CA THR A 55 8.77 -8.36 17.66
C THR A 55 9.11 -9.84 17.52
N ALA A 56 8.11 -10.71 17.46
CA ALA A 56 8.33 -12.14 17.27
C ALA A 56 8.95 -12.42 15.89
N SER A 57 9.61 -13.57 15.79
CA SER A 57 10.24 -14.01 14.55
C SER A 57 9.22 -14.12 13.41
N ALA A 58 9.59 -13.65 12.22
CA ALA A 58 8.78 -13.63 10.99
C ALA A 58 7.50 -12.76 11.09
N ASN A 59 7.37 -11.93 12.11
CA ASN A 59 6.26 -10.98 12.24
C ASN A 59 6.64 -9.58 11.75
N VAL A 60 5.86 -8.56 12.12
CA VAL A 60 5.92 -7.21 11.54
C VAL A 60 7.33 -6.61 11.58
N LEU A 61 7.93 -6.52 12.76
CA LEU A 61 9.24 -5.87 12.91
C LEU A 61 10.32 -6.58 12.11
N ALA A 62 10.44 -7.90 12.24
CA ALA A 62 11.46 -8.68 11.56
C ALA A 62 11.31 -8.61 10.02
N THR A 63 10.08 -8.67 9.52
CA THR A 63 9.80 -8.59 8.08
C THR A 63 10.12 -7.22 7.51
N LEU A 64 9.74 -6.14 8.19
CA LEU A 64 10.00 -4.79 7.72
C LEU A 64 11.49 -4.44 7.78
N GLN A 65 12.20 -4.90 8.80
CA GLN A 65 13.66 -4.72 8.88
C GLN A 65 14.39 -5.45 7.77
N ALA A 66 13.99 -6.68 7.44
CA ALA A 66 14.58 -7.44 6.35
C ALA A 66 14.27 -6.82 4.97
N ALA A 67 13.11 -6.19 4.82
CA ALA A 67 12.68 -5.54 3.59
C ALA A 67 13.24 -4.12 3.42
N TRP A 68 13.79 -3.53 4.46
CA TRP A 68 14.26 -2.15 4.43
C TRP A 68 15.30 -1.92 3.34
N GLY A 69 15.05 -0.93 2.49
CA GLY A 69 15.90 -0.63 1.34
C GLY A 69 15.66 -1.53 0.11
N THR A 70 14.69 -2.41 0.15
CA THR A 70 14.35 -3.31 -0.96
C THR A 70 12.97 -3.02 -1.52
N THR A 71 12.71 -3.54 -2.73
CA THR A 71 11.37 -3.50 -3.35
C THR A 71 10.63 -4.78 -3.02
N VAL A 72 9.43 -4.65 -2.49
CA VAL A 72 8.59 -5.79 -2.12
C VAL A 72 7.19 -5.66 -2.71
N GLU A 73 6.52 -6.80 -2.90
CA GLU A 73 5.14 -6.84 -3.36
C GLU A 73 4.19 -6.66 -2.19
N VAL A 74 3.16 -5.84 -2.38
CA VAL A 74 2.07 -5.65 -1.43
C VAL A 74 0.76 -6.03 -2.11
N LYS A 75 -0.07 -6.80 -1.41
CA LYS A 75 -1.41 -7.16 -1.82
C LYS A 75 -2.42 -6.68 -0.80
N LEU A 76 -3.48 -6.06 -1.26
CA LEU A 76 -4.55 -5.54 -0.42
C LEU A 76 -5.91 -6.06 -0.89
N LEU A 77 -6.75 -6.44 0.05
CA LEU A 77 -8.12 -6.86 -0.20
C LEU A 77 -9.06 -6.16 0.78
N GLN A 78 -10.20 -5.67 0.29
CA GLN A 78 -11.14 -4.90 1.09
C GLN A 78 -11.84 -5.78 2.15
N GLU A 79 -12.30 -6.94 1.77
CA GLU A 79 -13.05 -7.84 2.64
C GLU A 79 -12.32 -9.15 2.87
N LYS A 80 -12.00 -9.42 4.15
CA LYS A 80 -11.40 -10.68 4.56
C LYS A 80 -12.42 -11.83 4.44
N GLY A 81 -11.96 -12.96 3.91
CA GLY A 81 -12.78 -14.17 3.81
C GLY A 81 -13.76 -14.20 2.66
N THR A 82 -13.86 -13.11 1.89
CA THR A 82 -14.67 -13.07 0.67
C THR A 82 -13.78 -13.28 -0.55
N ALA A 83 -14.24 -14.07 -1.49
CA ALA A 83 -13.47 -14.34 -2.73
C ALA A 83 -13.23 -13.06 -3.53
N VAL A 84 -12.09 -13.02 -4.23
CA VAL A 84 -11.79 -11.92 -5.14
C VAL A 84 -12.84 -11.87 -6.25
N SER A 85 -13.45 -10.70 -6.44
CA SER A 85 -14.52 -10.49 -7.42
C SER A 85 -14.56 -9.03 -7.86
N ALA A 86 -15.48 -8.68 -8.74
CA ALA A 86 -15.68 -7.30 -9.17
C ALA A 86 -16.09 -6.35 -8.03
N THR A 87 -16.71 -6.89 -6.99
CA THR A 87 -17.11 -6.13 -5.78
C THR A 87 -16.08 -6.18 -4.65
N ASN A 88 -15.10 -7.07 -4.76
CA ASN A 88 -13.99 -7.22 -3.82
C ASN A 88 -12.68 -7.43 -4.58
N PRO A 89 -12.20 -6.42 -5.31
CA PRO A 89 -11.02 -6.56 -6.16
C PRO A 89 -9.74 -6.69 -5.34
N LEU A 90 -8.77 -7.44 -5.89
CA LEU A 90 -7.43 -7.58 -5.34
C LEU A 90 -6.52 -6.51 -5.93
N TYR A 91 -5.91 -5.71 -5.06
CA TYR A 91 -4.91 -4.71 -5.42
C TYR A 91 -3.51 -5.27 -5.20
N THR A 92 -2.69 -5.27 -6.25
CA THR A 92 -1.30 -5.76 -6.20
C THR A 92 -0.38 -4.68 -6.74
N PHE A 93 0.66 -4.37 -5.99
CA PHE A 93 1.65 -3.37 -6.39
C PHE A 93 2.99 -3.62 -5.70
N ASN A 94 4.05 -3.00 -6.21
CA ASN A 94 5.36 -3.03 -5.60
C ASN A 94 5.66 -1.70 -4.92
N VAL A 95 6.36 -1.75 -3.80
CA VAL A 95 6.82 -0.58 -3.07
C VAL A 95 8.30 -0.70 -2.74
N LEU A 96 9.01 0.44 -2.71
CA LEU A 96 10.34 0.51 -2.12
C LEU A 96 10.16 0.81 -0.63
N VAL A 97 10.64 -0.09 0.22
CA VAL A 97 10.61 0.10 1.67
C VAL A 97 11.74 1.07 2.06
N ASN A 98 11.45 2.35 2.00
CA ASN A 98 12.41 3.42 2.25
C ASN A 98 12.29 4.01 3.67
N ASN A 99 11.30 3.60 4.42
CA ASN A 99 11.10 4.03 5.80
C ASN A 99 10.40 2.96 6.62
N THR A 100 10.73 2.90 7.90
CA THR A 100 10.05 2.08 8.89
C THR A 100 9.99 2.88 10.19
N THR A 101 9.00 2.58 11.03
CA THR A 101 8.85 3.20 12.34
C THR A 101 9.07 2.13 13.41
N ASP A 102 10.33 1.70 13.56
CA ASP A 102 10.68 0.51 14.35
C ASP A 102 10.37 0.67 15.84
N ILE A 103 10.46 1.89 16.35
CA ILE A 103 10.14 2.21 17.73
C ILE A 103 9.17 3.37 17.76
N ASN A 104 7.95 3.11 18.19
CA ASN A 104 6.89 4.10 18.27
C ASN A 104 5.87 3.68 19.33
N GLY A 105 5.69 4.51 20.35
CA GLY A 105 4.72 4.29 21.42
C GLY A 105 5.15 4.99 22.70
N GLY A 106 4.17 5.38 23.51
CA GLY A 106 4.39 5.93 24.83
C GLY A 106 4.29 4.86 25.93
N VAL A 107 4.59 5.26 27.16
CA VAL A 107 4.40 4.38 28.32
C VAL A 107 2.91 4.05 28.48
N GLY A 108 2.59 2.76 28.49
CA GLY A 108 1.20 2.29 28.55
C GLY A 108 0.49 2.17 27.22
N ASP A 109 1.13 2.59 26.12
CA ASP A 109 0.58 2.48 24.78
C ASP A 109 1.09 1.22 24.06
N ILE A 110 0.31 0.75 23.10
CA ILE A 110 0.75 -0.32 22.18
C ILE A 110 1.77 0.26 21.20
N GLY A 111 2.88 -0.46 20.99
CA GLY A 111 3.83 -0.14 19.94
C GLY A 111 3.19 -0.32 18.56
N MET A 112 3.39 0.66 17.68
CA MET A 112 2.85 0.63 16.33
C MET A 112 3.92 0.96 15.30
N GLN A 113 3.75 0.41 14.09
CA GLN A 113 4.49 0.84 12.92
C GLN A 113 3.56 1.56 11.96
N THR A 114 3.84 2.83 11.70
CA THR A 114 3.12 3.61 10.68
C THR A 114 4.07 3.88 9.53
N VAL A 115 3.74 3.38 8.36
CA VAL A 115 4.58 3.52 7.18
C VAL A 115 3.78 4.11 6.02
N THR A 116 4.44 4.96 5.23
CA THR A 116 3.91 5.47 3.97
C THR A 116 4.94 5.21 2.89
N TRP A 117 4.55 4.42 1.90
CA TRP A 117 5.42 4.06 0.78
C TRP A 117 4.83 4.52 -0.54
N ASN A 118 5.69 4.93 -1.44
CA ASN A 118 5.30 5.19 -2.82
C ASN A 118 5.25 3.89 -3.61
N VAL A 119 4.19 3.72 -4.39
CA VAL A 119 4.04 2.58 -5.30
C VAL A 119 5.01 2.75 -6.46
N GLN A 120 5.77 1.69 -6.75
CA GLN A 120 6.64 1.65 -7.92
C GLN A 120 5.88 1.08 -9.11
N GLY A 121 5.78 1.87 -10.18
CA GLY A 121 5.02 1.50 -11.36
C GLY A 121 3.51 1.61 -11.14
N ALA A 122 2.75 0.76 -11.80
CA ALA A 122 1.29 0.79 -11.76
C ALA A 122 0.74 -0.22 -10.75
N THR A 123 -0.37 0.14 -10.11
CA THR A 123 -1.16 -0.79 -9.30
C THR A 123 -2.01 -1.68 -10.20
N THR A 124 -1.94 -2.98 -10.01
CA THR A 124 -2.79 -3.96 -10.70
C THR A 124 -4.05 -4.20 -9.90
N VAL A 125 -5.21 -4.07 -10.55
CA VAL A 125 -6.51 -4.38 -9.96
C VAL A 125 -7.04 -5.64 -10.62
N ALA A 126 -7.21 -6.70 -9.84
CA ALA A 126 -7.72 -7.99 -10.33
C ALA A 126 -9.10 -8.29 -9.74
N THR A 127 -10.00 -8.76 -10.58
CA THR A 127 -11.35 -9.19 -10.17
C THR A 127 -11.46 -10.71 -10.07
N THR A 128 -10.37 -11.41 -10.33
CA THR A 128 -10.25 -12.88 -10.25
C THR A 128 -8.92 -13.23 -9.59
N GLY A 129 -8.79 -14.46 -9.13
CA GLY A 129 -7.59 -14.96 -8.49
C GLY A 129 -7.75 -15.09 -6.97
N THR A 130 -6.65 -15.20 -6.25
CA THR A 130 -6.62 -15.38 -4.79
C THR A 130 -5.66 -14.41 -4.12
N PHE A 131 -6.05 -14.01 -2.92
CA PHE A 131 -5.22 -13.18 -2.04
C PHE A 131 -3.95 -13.90 -1.57
#